data_78c7a37cb6b5c7d156f90f66eb40c09e
#
_entry.id   78c7a37cb6b5c7d156f90f66eb40c09e
#
_cell.length_a   1.000
_cell.length_b   1.000
_cell.length_c   1.000
_cell.angle_alpha   90.00
_cell.angle_beta   90.00
_cell.angle_gamma   90.00
#
_symmetry.space_group_name_H-M   'P 1'
#
loop_
_entity.id
_entity.type
_entity.pdbx_description
1 polymer ?
#
loop_
_entity_poly.entity_id
_entity_poly.type
_entity_poly.pdbx_seq_one_letter_code
_entity_poly.pdbx_strand_id
1 'polypeptide(L)'
;IFKTNFADWKCLPSNKSLFYCGENKGLPIGNLTSQIFANLFLDLLDKYVKNELGIKYYGRYVDDFFIISNNKNEIMCCVKKIADFLSSIHLKLHPNKIYIQEVCKGLEFLGVVIKPNRKYVKGLTKGHFFKRIKKFEEYLEYHKTKPIDIYDLKYILTSISFGSTNSII
;
A
#
# COMPACT_ATOMS: atom_id res chain seq x y z
N ILE A 1 -12.21 -23.52 -2.87
CA ILE A 1 -12.95 -23.78 -4.12
C ILE A 1 -13.29 -22.41 -4.70
N PHE A 2 -12.63 -22.02 -5.79
CA PHE A 2 -12.85 -20.73 -6.46
C PHE A 2 -14.16 -20.83 -7.28
N LYS A 3 -15.20 -20.12 -6.85
CA LYS A 3 -16.46 -19.94 -7.58
C LYS A 3 -16.43 -18.73 -8.52
N THR A 4 -15.32 -18.44 -9.17
CA THR A 4 -15.21 -17.30 -10.10
C THR A 4 -15.17 -17.80 -11.53
N ASN A 5 -15.95 -17.16 -12.38
CA ASN A 5 -16.04 -17.49 -13.80
C ASN A 5 -14.71 -17.08 -14.46
N PHE A 6 -14.05 -17.99 -15.17
CA PHE A 6 -12.77 -17.72 -15.87
C PHE A 6 -12.85 -16.55 -16.86
N ALA A 7 -14.05 -16.21 -17.33
CA ALA A 7 -14.28 -15.06 -18.21
C ALA A 7 -13.92 -13.72 -17.54
N ASP A 8 -14.16 -13.58 -16.22
CA ASP A 8 -13.92 -12.34 -15.47
C ASP A 8 -12.42 -12.04 -15.31
N TRP A 9 -11.56 -13.04 -15.44
CA TRP A 9 -10.11 -12.90 -15.29
C TRP A 9 -9.44 -12.32 -16.53
N LYS A 10 -10.09 -12.39 -17.70
CA LYS A 10 -9.60 -11.79 -18.96
C LYS A 10 -9.67 -10.27 -18.94
N CYS A 11 -10.45 -9.68 -18.04
CA CYS A 11 -10.57 -8.23 -17.89
C CYS A 11 -9.41 -7.59 -17.12
N LEU A 12 -8.53 -8.39 -16.51
CA LEU A 12 -7.37 -7.86 -15.77
C LEU A 12 -6.24 -7.50 -16.73
N PRO A 13 -5.59 -6.34 -16.53
CA PRO A 13 -4.36 -6.00 -17.24
C PRO A 13 -3.31 -7.10 -17.06
N SER A 14 -2.55 -7.39 -18.11
CA SER A 14 -1.54 -8.47 -18.11
C SER A 14 -0.54 -8.38 -16.96
N ASN A 15 -0.17 -7.16 -16.56
CA ASN A 15 0.75 -6.90 -15.44
C ASN A 15 0.14 -7.12 -14.05
N LYS A 16 -1.17 -7.41 -13.95
CA LYS A 16 -1.89 -7.68 -12.70
C LYS A 16 -2.48 -9.09 -12.66
N SER A 17 -2.32 -9.85 -13.70
CA SER A 17 -2.86 -11.21 -13.81
C SER A 17 -1.77 -12.26 -13.61
N LEU A 18 -2.02 -13.22 -12.72
CA LEU A 18 -1.13 -14.36 -12.49
C LEU A 18 -0.97 -15.27 -13.73
N PHE A 19 -1.93 -15.25 -14.65
CA PHE A 19 -1.86 -16.03 -15.89
C PHE A 19 -0.78 -15.55 -16.87
N TYR A 20 -0.34 -14.29 -16.73
CA TYR A 20 0.72 -13.70 -17.55
C TYR A 20 2.04 -13.56 -16.78
N CYS A 21 2.10 -14.04 -15.54
CA CYS A 21 3.34 -14.14 -14.81
C CYS A 21 4.17 -15.30 -15.38
N GLY A 22 5.49 -15.12 -15.46
CA GLY A 22 6.39 -16.23 -15.81
C GLY A 22 6.31 -17.35 -14.77
N GLU A 23 6.78 -18.55 -15.15
CA GLU A 23 6.81 -19.70 -14.25
C GLU A 23 7.48 -19.35 -12.91
N ASN A 24 6.89 -19.78 -11.82
CA ASN A 24 7.36 -19.54 -10.44
C ASN A 24 7.45 -18.06 -10.03
N LYS A 25 6.64 -17.18 -10.64
CA LYS A 25 6.58 -15.76 -10.28
C LYS A 25 5.18 -15.33 -9.87
N GLY A 26 5.14 -14.36 -8.96
CA GLY A 26 3.91 -13.73 -8.48
C GLY A 26 3.29 -14.44 -7.27
N LEU A 27 2.64 -13.63 -6.44
CA LEU A 27 1.82 -14.09 -5.31
C LEU A 27 0.39 -13.64 -5.52
N PRO A 28 -0.61 -14.49 -5.26
CA PRO A 28 -2.02 -14.10 -5.39
C PRO A 28 -2.35 -12.97 -4.39
N ILE A 29 -3.00 -11.92 -4.88
CA ILE A 29 -3.44 -10.80 -4.05
C ILE A 29 -4.73 -11.21 -3.32
N GLY A 30 -4.84 -10.80 -2.04
CA GLY A 30 -6.04 -11.01 -1.22
C GLY A 30 -5.95 -12.17 -0.22
N ASN A 31 -4.93 -13.00 -0.30
CA ASN A 31 -4.70 -14.07 0.67
C ASN A 31 -3.79 -13.61 1.83
N LEU A 32 -4.17 -13.93 3.05
CA LEU A 32 -3.35 -13.66 4.24
C LEU A 32 -1.97 -14.34 4.17
N THR A 33 -1.94 -15.58 3.67
CA THR A 33 -0.69 -16.34 3.48
C THR A 33 0.27 -15.64 2.52
N SER A 34 -0.23 -15.04 1.42
CA SER A 34 0.59 -14.27 0.49
C SER A 34 1.23 -13.07 1.15
N GLN A 35 0.51 -12.38 2.04
CA GLN A 35 1.06 -11.26 2.81
C GLN A 35 2.16 -11.72 3.78
N ILE A 36 1.97 -12.85 4.45
CA ILE A 36 2.97 -13.43 5.35
C ILE A 36 4.22 -13.80 4.57
N PHE A 37 4.09 -14.52 3.46
CA PHE A 37 5.23 -14.92 2.63
C PHE A 37 5.96 -13.72 2.03
N ALA A 38 5.23 -12.71 1.55
CA ALA A 38 5.84 -11.48 1.06
C ALA A 38 6.65 -10.77 2.16
N ASN A 39 6.13 -10.70 3.38
CA ASN A 39 6.84 -10.08 4.50
C ASN A 39 8.06 -10.88 4.94
N LEU A 40 7.98 -12.22 4.97
CA LEU A 40 9.13 -13.09 5.25
C LEU A 40 10.22 -12.94 4.18
N PHE A 41 9.83 -12.87 2.92
CA PHE A 41 10.77 -12.68 1.83
C PHE A 41 11.45 -11.31 1.89
N LEU A 42 10.70 -10.26 2.19
CA LEU A 42 11.23 -8.90 2.32
C LEU A 42 12.01 -8.65 3.64
N ASP A 43 11.96 -9.57 4.61
CA ASP A 43 12.84 -9.53 5.78
C ASP A 43 14.33 -9.60 5.39
N LEU A 44 14.66 -10.21 4.24
CA LEU A 44 15.99 -10.16 3.67
C LEU A 44 16.45 -8.74 3.37
N LEU A 45 15.55 -7.90 2.84
CA LEU A 45 15.81 -6.48 2.61
C LEU A 45 15.98 -5.74 3.95
N ASP A 46 15.13 -6.02 4.94
CA ASP A 46 15.21 -5.38 6.26
C ASP A 46 16.56 -5.66 6.94
N LYS A 47 17.03 -6.89 6.88
CA LYS A 47 18.34 -7.31 7.38
C LYS A 47 19.49 -6.64 6.62
N TYR A 48 19.41 -6.61 5.29
CA TYR A 48 20.42 -5.95 4.47
C TYR A 48 20.52 -4.46 4.80
N VAL A 49 19.39 -3.75 4.87
CA VAL A 49 19.38 -2.30 5.15
C VAL A 49 19.87 -1.99 6.56
N LYS A 50 19.48 -2.78 7.56
CA LYS A 50 19.84 -2.53 8.95
C LYS A 50 21.24 -2.99 9.29
N ASN A 51 21.63 -4.18 8.85
CA ASN A 51 22.90 -4.81 9.28
C ASN A 51 24.06 -4.51 8.32
N GLU A 52 23.82 -4.57 7.00
CA GLU A 52 24.88 -4.37 6.02
C GLU A 52 25.06 -2.88 5.67
N LEU A 53 23.95 -2.15 5.46
CA LEU A 53 24.04 -0.73 5.18
C LEU A 53 24.13 0.13 6.45
N GLY A 54 23.84 -0.42 7.62
CA GLY A 54 23.90 0.28 8.91
C GLY A 54 22.89 1.42 9.06
N ILE A 55 21.80 1.39 8.31
CA ILE A 55 20.82 2.49 8.32
C ILE A 55 19.98 2.46 9.60
N LYS A 56 20.17 3.46 10.44
CA LYS A 56 19.49 3.59 11.73
C LYS A 56 17.99 3.88 11.60
N TYR A 57 17.62 4.78 10.69
CA TYR A 57 16.25 5.23 10.51
C TYR A 57 15.66 4.65 9.23
N TYR A 58 15.13 3.46 9.36
CA TYR A 58 14.48 2.68 8.33
C TYR A 58 13.14 2.16 8.83
N GLY A 59 12.13 2.16 7.98
CA GLY A 59 10.86 1.52 8.24
C GLY A 59 10.23 1.00 6.96
N ARG A 60 9.54 -0.14 7.05
CA ARG A 60 8.84 -0.78 5.95
C ARG A 60 7.43 -1.18 6.35
N TYR A 61 6.51 -1.02 5.44
CA TYR A 61 5.17 -1.58 5.50
C TYR A 61 4.86 -2.26 4.17
N VAL A 62 4.81 -3.58 4.20
CA VAL A 62 4.66 -4.44 3.01
C VAL A 62 5.77 -4.13 1.99
N ASP A 63 5.44 -3.51 0.87
CA ASP A 63 6.34 -3.10 -0.22
C ASP A 63 6.81 -1.64 -0.14
N ASP A 64 6.15 -0.82 0.65
CA ASP A 64 6.55 0.57 0.87
C ASP A 64 7.58 0.68 2.01
N PHE A 65 8.68 1.37 1.77
CA PHE A 65 9.69 1.63 2.80
C PHE A 65 10.26 3.04 2.70
N PHE A 66 10.82 3.50 3.80
CA PHE A 66 11.50 4.79 3.86
C PHE A 66 12.84 4.69 4.60
N ILE A 67 13.74 5.61 4.27
CA ILE A 67 15.04 5.79 4.91
C ILE A 67 15.18 7.27 5.26
N ILE A 68 15.70 7.58 6.44
CA ILE A 68 16.01 8.94 6.84
C ILE A 68 17.50 9.02 7.18
N SER A 69 18.20 9.98 6.58
CA SER A 69 19.59 10.31 6.88
C SER A 69 19.79 11.83 6.79
N ASN A 70 20.80 12.33 7.49
CA ASN A 70 21.24 13.73 7.40
C ASN A 70 22.09 13.99 6.14
N ASN A 71 22.52 12.94 5.43
CA ASN A 71 23.40 13.04 4.27
C ASN A 71 22.68 12.55 3.01
N LYS A 72 22.42 13.48 2.08
CA LYS A 72 21.76 13.18 0.81
C LYS A 72 22.58 12.20 -0.05
N ASN A 73 23.91 12.32 -0.05
CA ASN A 73 24.76 11.44 -0.86
C ASN A 73 24.74 10.00 -0.32
N GLU A 74 24.65 9.85 1.01
CA GLU A 74 24.44 8.54 1.64
C GLU A 74 23.13 7.90 1.17
N ILE A 75 22.02 8.65 1.16
CA ILE A 75 20.72 8.15 0.67
C ILE A 75 20.83 7.72 -0.80
N MET A 76 21.45 8.53 -1.65
CA MET A 76 21.63 8.19 -3.07
C MET A 76 22.47 6.93 -3.26
N CYS A 77 23.53 6.75 -2.47
CA CYS A 77 24.35 5.53 -2.48
C CYS A 77 23.52 4.31 -1.99
N CYS A 78 22.73 4.48 -0.92
CA CYS A 78 21.86 3.44 -0.40
C CYS A 78 20.81 2.99 -1.42
N VAL A 79 20.18 3.92 -2.15
CA VAL A 79 19.20 3.59 -3.20
C VAL A 79 19.84 2.67 -4.25
N LYS A 80 21.05 2.96 -4.71
CA LYS A 80 21.76 2.10 -5.66
C LYS A 80 22.05 0.71 -5.08
N LYS A 81 22.61 0.64 -3.88
CA LYS A 81 22.93 -0.63 -3.21
C LYS A 81 21.67 -1.47 -2.96
N ILE A 82 20.56 -0.83 -2.57
CA ILE A 82 19.28 -1.51 -2.41
C ILE A 82 18.75 -2.02 -3.76
N ALA A 83 18.86 -1.25 -4.83
CA ALA A 83 18.46 -1.69 -6.16
C ALA A 83 19.26 -2.93 -6.62
N ASP A 84 20.57 -2.93 -6.40
CA ASP A 84 21.45 -4.06 -6.72
C ASP A 84 21.09 -5.29 -5.88
N PHE A 85 20.88 -5.12 -4.57
CA PHE A 85 20.45 -6.18 -3.67
C PHE A 85 19.10 -6.77 -4.08
N LEU A 86 18.10 -5.92 -4.35
CA LEU A 86 16.79 -6.38 -4.79
C LEU A 86 16.88 -7.13 -6.12
N SER A 87 17.72 -6.69 -7.03
CA SER A 87 17.96 -7.40 -8.30
C SER A 87 18.54 -8.80 -8.07
N SER A 88 19.40 -9.00 -7.07
CA SER A 88 19.96 -10.32 -6.73
C SER A 88 18.91 -11.30 -6.21
N ILE A 89 17.82 -10.79 -5.61
CA ILE A 89 16.68 -11.60 -5.16
C ILE A 89 15.47 -11.51 -6.12
N HIS A 90 15.72 -11.14 -7.39
CA HIS A 90 14.72 -11.05 -8.46
C HIS A 90 13.59 -10.05 -8.23
N LEU A 91 13.81 -9.03 -7.40
CA LEU A 91 12.92 -7.89 -7.23
C LEU A 91 13.49 -6.64 -7.91
N LYS A 92 12.64 -5.66 -8.14
CA LYS A 92 13.03 -4.37 -8.74
C LYS A 92 12.38 -3.21 -8.02
N LEU A 93 13.16 -2.15 -7.77
CA LEU A 93 12.62 -0.86 -7.39
C LEU A 93 11.87 -0.24 -8.56
N HIS A 94 10.69 0.30 -8.29
CA HIS A 94 9.93 1.02 -9.30
C HIS A 94 10.52 2.43 -9.47
N PRO A 95 11.13 2.78 -10.63
CA PRO A 95 11.90 4.02 -10.77
C PRO A 95 11.07 5.28 -10.51
N ASN A 96 9.80 5.28 -10.92
CA ASN A 96 8.90 6.43 -10.77
C ASN A 96 8.28 6.54 -9.36
N LYS A 97 8.64 5.65 -8.43
CA LYS A 97 8.14 5.67 -7.04
C LYS A 97 9.24 5.95 -6.01
N ILE A 98 10.42 6.34 -6.47
CA ILE A 98 11.54 6.72 -5.59
C ILE A 98 11.49 8.22 -5.40
N TYR A 99 11.29 8.67 -4.16
CA TYR A 99 11.23 10.08 -3.80
C TYR A 99 12.31 10.41 -2.77
N ILE A 100 13.19 11.34 -3.12
CA ILE A 100 14.21 11.87 -2.20
C ILE A 100 13.87 13.33 -1.93
N GLN A 101 13.58 13.65 -0.69
CA GLN A 101 13.19 15.00 -0.29
C GLN A 101 13.61 15.32 1.12
N GLU A 102 13.62 16.62 1.46
CA GLU A 102 13.87 17.09 2.80
C GLU A 102 12.73 16.74 3.76
N VAL A 103 13.07 16.42 5.02
CA VAL A 103 12.10 16.04 6.06
C VAL A 103 11.07 17.14 6.33
N CYS A 104 11.45 18.43 6.18
CA CYS A 104 10.53 19.56 6.33
C CYS A 104 9.38 19.56 5.32
N LYS A 105 9.56 18.99 4.12
CA LYS A 105 8.48 18.80 3.12
C LYS A 105 7.46 17.77 3.56
N GLY A 106 7.85 16.87 4.45
CA GLY A 106 7.02 15.83 5.05
C GLY A 106 7.12 14.50 4.31
N LEU A 107 7.14 13.42 5.07
CA LEU A 107 7.06 12.06 4.54
C LEU A 107 5.59 11.67 4.34
N GLU A 108 5.24 11.35 3.12
CA GLU A 108 3.95 10.71 2.84
C GLU A 108 4.11 9.20 2.99
N PHE A 109 3.42 8.65 3.99
CA PHE A 109 3.48 7.23 4.30
C PHE A 109 2.11 6.75 4.81
N LEU A 110 1.59 5.69 4.23
CA LEU A 110 0.30 5.07 4.60
C LEU A 110 -0.87 6.08 4.63
N GLY A 111 -0.97 6.95 3.63
CA GLY A 111 -2.07 7.93 3.52
C GLY A 111 -1.99 9.09 4.51
N VAL A 112 -0.91 9.16 5.29
CA VAL A 112 -0.63 10.23 6.25
C VAL A 112 0.61 10.99 5.79
N VAL A 113 0.59 12.31 5.94
CA VAL A 113 1.79 13.15 5.77
C VAL A 113 2.35 13.47 7.14
N ILE A 114 3.58 13.06 7.38
CA ILE A 114 4.31 13.23 8.64
C ILE A 114 5.35 14.34 8.44
N LYS A 115 5.25 15.40 9.22
CA LYS A 115 6.23 16.49 9.32
C LYS A 115 6.84 16.51 10.72
N PRO A 116 7.97 17.19 10.94
CA PRO A 116 8.64 17.19 12.25
C PRO A 116 7.71 17.49 13.43
N ASN A 117 6.79 18.45 13.28
CA ASN A 117 5.94 18.92 14.38
C ASN A 117 4.44 18.66 14.17
N ARG A 118 4.05 17.97 13.09
CA ARG A 118 2.63 17.71 12.80
C ARG A 118 2.41 16.50 11.91
N LYS A 119 1.25 15.88 12.10
CA LYS A 119 0.74 14.79 11.23
C LYS A 119 -0.62 15.21 10.70
N TYR A 120 -0.93 14.89 9.46
CA TYR A 120 -2.26 15.09 8.90
C TYR A 120 -2.57 14.06 7.81
N VAL A 121 -3.84 13.74 7.68
CA VAL A 121 -4.32 12.81 6.66
C VAL A 121 -4.21 13.48 5.29
N LYS A 122 -3.78 12.74 4.29
CA LYS A 122 -3.68 13.21 2.90
C LYS A 122 -5.03 13.70 2.40
N GLY A 123 -5.04 14.79 1.62
CA GLY A 123 -6.26 15.41 1.10
C GLY A 123 -7.16 14.44 0.32
N LEU A 124 -6.56 13.56 -0.51
CA LEU A 124 -7.29 12.53 -1.25
C LEU A 124 -7.99 11.53 -0.31
N THR A 125 -7.29 11.03 0.71
CA THR A 125 -7.84 10.11 1.71
C THR A 125 -9.01 10.76 2.46
N LYS A 126 -8.84 12.02 2.86
CA LYS A 126 -9.89 12.81 3.47
C LYS A 126 -11.09 13.00 2.53
N GLY A 127 -10.85 13.32 1.26
CA GLY A 127 -11.89 13.49 0.25
C GLY A 127 -12.69 12.20 0.01
N HIS A 128 -12.03 11.06 -0.08
CA HIS A 128 -12.70 9.76 -0.20
C HIS A 128 -13.56 9.43 1.01
N PHE A 129 -13.08 9.71 2.22
CA PHE A 129 -13.83 9.52 3.45
C PHE A 129 -15.11 10.36 3.47
N PHE A 130 -15.04 11.66 3.19
CA PHE A 130 -16.22 12.52 3.17
C PHE A 130 -17.22 12.13 2.07
N LYS A 131 -16.75 11.71 0.88
CA LYS A 131 -17.65 11.19 -0.16
C LYS A 131 -18.43 9.96 0.30
N ARG A 132 -17.84 9.10 1.11
CA ARG A 132 -18.53 7.92 1.66
C ARG A 132 -19.52 8.28 2.73
N ILE A 133 -19.17 9.23 3.62
CA ILE A 133 -20.13 9.76 4.60
C ILE A 133 -21.34 10.34 3.89
N LYS A 134 -21.13 11.17 2.86
CA LYS A 134 -22.23 11.76 2.10
C LYS A 134 -23.14 10.70 1.46
N LYS A 135 -22.58 9.64 0.88
CA LYS A 135 -23.37 8.51 0.37
C LYS A 135 -24.18 7.81 1.47
N PHE A 136 -23.63 7.72 2.67
CA PHE A 136 -24.34 7.16 3.81
C PHE A 136 -25.49 8.06 4.28
N GLU A 137 -25.28 9.37 4.32
CA GLU A 137 -26.34 10.35 4.62
C GLU A 137 -27.47 10.29 3.58
N GLU A 138 -27.13 10.24 2.29
CA GLU A 138 -28.10 10.07 1.18
C GLU A 138 -28.89 8.76 1.31
N TYR A 139 -28.22 7.67 1.70
CA TYR A 139 -28.87 6.39 1.96
C TYR A 139 -29.86 6.47 3.14
N LEU A 140 -29.45 7.06 4.25
CA LEU A 140 -30.32 7.24 5.41
C LEU A 140 -31.54 8.13 5.08
N GLU A 141 -31.34 9.20 4.33
CA GLU A 141 -32.41 10.09 3.90
C GLU A 141 -33.43 9.35 3.02
N TYR A 142 -32.95 8.56 2.05
CA TYR A 142 -33.79 7.74 1.19
C TYR A 142 -34.66 6.72 1.98
N HIS A 143 -34.09 6.17 3.07
CA HIS A 143 -34.77 5.15 3.88
C HIS A 143 -35.52 5.68 5.10
N LYS A 144 -35.69 6.99 5.25
CA LYS A 144 -36.53 7.55 6.31
C LYS A 144 -37.98 7.02 6.29
N THR A 145 -38.49 6.71 5.11
CA THR A 145 -39.87 6.22 4.90
C THR A 145 -39.91 4.80 4.30
N LYS A 146 -38.77 4.15 4.09
CA LYS A 146 -38.67 2.84 3.48
C LYS A 146 -37.90 1.89 4.38
N PRO A 147 -38.17 0.57 4.33
CA PRO A 147 -37.41 -0.40 5.10
C PRO A 147 -35.92 -0.35 4.73
N ILE A 148 -35.07 -0.41 5.76
CA ILE A 148 -33.62 -0.46 5.60
C ILE A 148 -33.22 -1.91 5.33
N ASP A 149 -32.49 -2.14 4.24
CA ASP A 149 -31.82 -3.42 4.02
C ASP A 149 -30.55 -3.47 4.88
N ILE A 150 -30.51 -4.46 5.78
CA ILE A 150 -29.37 -4.68 6.70
C ILE A 150 -28.09 -4.98 5.93
N TYR A 151 -28.18 -5.64 4.78
CA TYR A 151 -27.01 -5.97 3.96
C TYR A 151 -26.42 -4.71 3.31
N ASP A 152 -27.25 -3.83 2.78
CA ASP A 152 -26.81 -2.55 2.21
C ASP A 152 -26.21 -1.64 3.28
N LEU A 153 -26.84 -1.55 4.45
CA LEU A 153 -26.32 -0.79 5.58
C LEU A 153 -24.97 -1.32 6.02
N LYS A 154 -24.83 -2.64 6.16
CA LYS A 154 -23.57 -3.31 6.51
C LYS A 154 -22.49 -3.03 5.47
N TYR A 155 -22.83 -3.11 4.18
CA TYR A 155 -21.89 -2.83 3.09
C TYR A 155 -21.38 -1.39 3.13
N ILE A 156 -22.27 -0.41 3.32
CA ILE A 156 -21.92 1.02 3.39
C ILE A 156 -21.06 1.29 4.63
N LEU A 157 -21.44 0.79 5.81
CA LEU A 157 -20.67 0.95 7.05
C LEU A 157 -19.28 0.31 6.93
N THR A 158 -19.22 -0.89 6.34
CA THR A 158 -17.96 -1.56 6.08
C THR A 158 -17.10 -0.74 5.12
N SER A 159 -17.68 -0.18 4.06
CA SER A 159 -16.96 0.67 3.11
C SER A 159 -16.41 1.96 3.75
N ILE A 160 -17.09 2.52 4.74
CA ILE A 160 -16.62 3.68 5.50
C ILE A 160 -15.46 3.27 6.43
N SER A 161 -15.59 2.16 7.15
CA SER A 161 -14.57 1.68 8.08
C SER A 161 -13.31 1.19 7.36
N PHE A 162 -13.44 0.41 6.30
CA PHE A 162 -12.29 -0.04 5.49
C PHE A 162 -11.70 1.05 4.59
N GLY A 163 -12.43 2.10 4.30
CA GLY A 163 -11.90 3.21 3.54
C GLY A 163 -10.92 4.09 4.30
N SER A 164 -10.88 3.97 5.61
CA SER A 164 -9.78 4.51 6.42
C SER A 164 -8.55 3.61 6.38
N THR A 165 -8.71 2.32 6.05
CA THR A 165 -7.62 1.33 6.02
C THR A 165 -7.17 0.95 4.61
N ASN A 166 -8.05 0.98 3.60
CA ASN A 166 -7.71 0.59 2.21
C ASN A 166 -7.21 1.73 1.31
N SER A 167 -7.09 2.95 1.80
CA SER A 167 -6.19 3.93 1.17
C SER A 167 -4.74 3.74 1.61
N ILE A 168 -4.47 2.61 2.23
CA ILE A 168 -3.17 2.16 2.76
C ILE A 168 -2.60 1.00 1.92
N ILE A 169 -3.21 0.66 0.79
CA ILE A 169 -2.67 -0.32 -0.16
C ILE A 169 -2.54 0.31 -1.54
#